data_a06029047c9133b68db3dd1b4eabdff8
#
_entry.id   a06029047c9133b68db3dd1b4eabdff8
#
_cell.length_a   1.000
_cell.length_b   1.000
_cell.length_c   1.000
_cell.angle_alpha   90.00
_cell.angle_beta   90.00
_cell.angle_gamma   90.00
#
_symmetry.space_group_name_H-M   'P 1'
#
loop_
_entity.id
_entity.type
_entity.pdbx_description
1 polymer ?
#
loop_
_entity_poly.entity_id
_entity_poly.type
_entity_poly.pdbx_seq_one_letter_code
_entity_poly.pdbx_strand_id
1 'polypeptide(L)'
;MPLKGSAEIAATEHPGYKYILLGEDDIDDEELLREVFTRIDSSFSLEFVNNGRDVITRLKELEKHGMPCLIVLDYNMPTLNGAEILQELKRLPRFDQVPKIIWSTSNSDTYKTVCLQLGACDYVIKPSNMQGLTEVARYMLSFCSVSR
;
A
#
# COMPACT_ATOMS: atom_id res chain seq x y z
N MET A 1 -11.93 -26.31 11.91
CA MET A 1 -11.56 -25.64 11.20
C MET A 1 -11.39 -25.30 10.99
N PRO A 2 -11.32 -25.66 11.32
CA PRO A 2 -10.96 -25.05 10.63
C PRO A 2 -10.66 -24.79 10.52
N LEU A 3 -10.41 -24.85 11.15
CA LEU A 3 -10.03 -24.24 10.44
C LEU A 3 -9.62 -23.89 10.40
N LYS A 4 -9.50 -24.16 10.75
CA LYS A 4 -9.10 -23.52 10.14
C LYS A 4 -8.91 -23.01 9.81
N GLY A 5 -9.02 -23.72 10.53
CA GLY A 5 -8.76 -23.05 9.74
C GLY A 5 -8.76 -22.64 9.62
N SER A 6 -8.70 -22.68 9.86
CA SER A 6 -8.57 -21.95 9.19
C SER A 6 -8.59 -21.38 9.12
N ALA A 7 -8.52 -21.47 9.55
CA ALA A 7 -8.40 -20.63 8.92
C ALA A 7 -8.29 -20.12 8.88
N GLU A 8 -8.14 -20.09 9.08
CA GLU A 8 -7.95 -19.42 8.48
C GLU A 8 -8.02 -18.86 8.12
N ILE A 9 -7.91 -19.15 8.33
CA ILE A 9 -8.04 -18.43 7.72
C ILE A 9 -8.36 -17.87 7.45
N ALA A 10 -8.41 -17.76 7.68
CA ALA A 10 -8.70 -17.04 7.18
C ALA A 10 -8.71 -16.24 7.16
N ALA A 11 -9.01 -16.21 7.68
CA ALA A 11 -9.08 -15.10 7.31
C ALA A 11 -8.18 -14.37 6.83
N THR A 12 -7.58 -14.15 7.21
CA THR A 12 -6.71 -13.67 6.60
C THR A 12 -6.59 -13.98 5.36
N GLU A 13 -7.04 -14.91 5.05
CA GLU A 13 -6.95 -15.17 3.77
C GLU A 13 -7.91 -14.48 3.01
N HIS A 14 -8.55 -13.54 3.51
CA HIS A 14 -9.49 -12.82 2.79
C HIS A 14 -8.81 -11.77 2.02
N PRO A 15 -8.81 -11.82 0.74
CA PRO A 15 -8.16 -10.84 -0.09
C PRO A 15 -8.70 -9.47 0.18
N GLY A 16 -7.85 -8.50 0.23
CA GLY A 16 -8.24 -7.14 0.42
C GLY A 16 -8.66 -6.76 1.81
N TYR A 17 -8.54 -7.71 2.73
CA TYR A 17 -9.12 -7.58 4.01
C TYR A 17 -8.08 -7.01 4.94
N LYS A 18 -8.15 -5.94 5.45
CA LYS A 18 -7.36 -5.28 6.50
C LYS A 18 -5.85 -5.59 6.48
N TYR A 19 -5.31 -5.75 5.29
CA TYR A 19 -3.88 -5.96 5.11
C TYR A 19 -3.41 -4.93 4.08
N ILE A 20 -2.41 -4.13 4.45
CA ILE A 20 -1.85 -3.09 3.58
C ILE A 20 -0.37 -3.36 3.40
N LEU A 21 0.08 -3.35 2.15
CA LEU A 21 1.50 -3.43 1.86
C LEU A 21 2.02 -2.04 1.52
N LEU A 22 3.10 -1.64 2.19
CA LEU A 22 3.65 -0.29 2.02
C LEU A 22 5.11 -0.38 1.63
N GLY A 23 5.43 0.23 0.49
CA GLY A 23 6.82 0.42 0.07
C GLY A 23 7.31 1.75 0.61
N GLU A 24 8.26 1.70 1.54
CA GLU A 24 8.77 2.90 2.17
C GLU A 24 10.18 2.63 2.68
N ASP A 25 11.16 3.43 2.24
CA ASP A 25 12.53 3.20 2.66
C ASP A 25 12.99 4.14 3.76
N ASP A 26 12.20 5.16 4.10
CA ASP A 26 12.54 6.10 5.17
C ASP A 26 11.98 5.56 6.49
N ILE A 27 12.87 5.24 7.41
CA ILE A 27 12.47 4.61 8.66
C ILE A 27 11.57 5.51 9.50
N ASP A 28 11.80 6.83 9.44
CA ASP A 28 10.97 7.76 10.21
C ASP A 28 9.54 7.79 9.65
N ASP A 29 9.41 7.79 8.33
CA ASP A 29 8.09 7.76 7.71
C ASP A 29 7.39 6.45 8.00
N GLU A 30 8.13 5.33 7.99
CA GLU A 30 7.54 4.05 8.33
C GLU A 30 6.99 4.06 9.75
N GLU A 31 7.77 4.56 10.70
CA GLU A 31 7.35 4.57 12.11
C GLU A 31 6.13 5.46 12.31
N LEU A 32 6.12 6.62 11.65
CA LEU A 32 4.99 7.54 11.75
C LEU A 32 3.71 6.95 11.17
N LEU A 33 3.80 6.33 10.01
CA LEU A 33 2.64 5.70 9.40
C LEU A 33 2.13 4.55 10.25
N ARG A 34 3.04 3.74 10.76
CA ARG A 34 2.64 2.62 11.61
C ARG A 34 1.90 3.12 12.84
N GLU A 35 2.41 4.17 13.47
CA GLU A 35 1.76 4.75 14.64
C GLU A 35 0.37 5.27 14.31
N VAL A 36 0.26 6.04 13.23
CA VAL A 36 -1.00 6.69 12.88
C VAL A 36 -2.05 5.67 12.46
N PHE A 37 -1.67 4.71 11.61
CA PHE A 37 -2.61 3.68 11.19
C PHE A 37 -3.12 2.87 12.40
N THR A 38 -2.20 2.48 13.29
CA THR A 38 -2.57 1.69 14.45
C THR A 38 -3.51 2.48 15.37
N ARG A 39 -3.30 3.77 15.46
CA ARG A 39 -4.13 4.64 16.30
C ARG A 39 -5.54 4.77 15.72
N ILE A 40 -5.66 4.78 14.40
CA ILE A 40 -6.97 4.88 13.75
C ILE A 40 -7.71 3.54 13.82
N ASP A 41 -7.02 2.44 13.51
CA ASP A 41 -7.65 1.11 13.53
C ASP A 41 -6.55 0.07 13.69
N SER A 42 -6.41 -0.45 14.90
CA SER A 42 -5.33 -1.39 15.22
C SER A 42 -5.52 -2.78 14.62
N SER A 43 -6.67 -3.03 14.00
CA SER A 43 -6.92 -4.33 13.39
C SER A 43 -6.25 -4.49 12.01
N PHE A 44 -5.71 -3.41 11.44
CA PHE A 44 -5.01 -3.52 10.17
C PHE A 44 -3.64 -4.16 10.35
N SER A 45 -3.32 -5.07 9.45
CA SER A 45 -2.00 -5.66 9.35
C SER A 45 -1.19 -4.85 8.35
N LEU A 46 -0.05 -4.33 8.78
CA LEU A 46 0.80 -3.48 7.94
C LEU A 46 2.10 -4.22 7.65
N GLU A 47 2.46 -4.28 6.40
CA GLU A 47 3.74 -4.85 6.01
C GLU A 47 4.54 -3.78 5.28
N PHE A 48 5.72 -3.44 5.79
CA PHE A 48 6.60 -2.46 5.18
C PHE A 48 7.73 -3.14 4.47
N VAL A 49 8.01 -2.69 3.24
CA VAL A 49 9.11 -3.19 2.41
C VAL A 49 9.92 -1.97 1.98
N ASN A 50 11.23 -2.04 2.09
CA ASN A 50 12.05 -0.83 2.03
C ASN A 50 12.77 -0.58 0.72
N ASN A 51 12.48 -1.34 -0.32
CA ASN A 51 12.99 -1.02 -1.66
C ASN A 51 12.06 -1.59 -2.71
N GLY A 52 12.13 -1.03 -3.92
CA GLY A 52 11.16 -1.35 -4.96
C GLY A 52 11.23 -2.77 -5.47
N ARG A 53 12.45 -3.31 -5.61
CA ARG A 53 12.56 -4.68 -6.10
C ARG A 53 11.95 -5.68 -5.14
N ASP A 54 12.15 -5.45 -3.83
CA ASP A 54 11.56 -6.33 -2.83
C ASP A 54 10.05 -6.18 -2.76
N VAL A 55 9.51 -5.00 -3.07
CA VAL A 55 8.04 -4.85 -3.17
C VAL A 55 7.52 -5.80 -4.23
N ILE A 56 8.12 -5.80 -5.42
CA ILE A 56 7.66 -6.67 -6.50
C ILE A 56 7.82 -8.15 -6.12
N THR A 57 8.97 -8.50 -5.54
CA THR A 57 9.20 -9.88 -5.11
C THR A 57 8.13 -10.32 -4.11
N ARG A 58 7.84 -9.46 -3.13
CA ARG A 58 6.84 -9.78 -2.11
C ARG A 58 5.45 -9.93 -2.72
N LEU A 59 5.08 -9.03 -3.63
CA LEU A 59 3.76 -9.09 -4.25
C LEU A 59 3.62 -10.35 -5.09
N LYS A 60 4.69 -10.78 -5.76
CA LYS A 60 4.62 -12.02 -6.54
C LYS A 60 4.43 -13.24 -5.66
N GLU A 61 4.89 -13.18 -4.42
CA GLU A 61 4.72 -14.28 -3.48
C GLU A 61 3.28 -14.39 -2.97
N LEU A 62 2.52 -13.30 -3.05
CA LEU A 62 1.15 -13.31 -2.53
C LEU A 62 0.24 -14.03 -3.49
N GLU A 63 -0.47 -15.00 -2.96
CA GLU A 63 -1.47 -15.70 -3.74
C GLU A 63 -2.76 -14.91 -3.74
N LYS A 64 -3.70 -15.32 -4.59
CA LYS A 64 -4.93 -14.55 -4.73
C LYS A 64 -5.71 -14.39 -3.43
N HIS A 65 -5.54 -15.25 -2.45
CA HIS A 65 -6.21 -15.06 -1.19
C HIS A 65 -5.29 -14.51 -0.11
N GLY A 66 -4.26 -13.84 -0.46
CA GLY A 66 -3.45 -13.09 0.46
C GLY A 66 -3.28 -11.66 0.02
N MET A 67 -4.18 -11.18 -0.81
CA MET A 67 -4.02 -9.87 -1.44
C MET A 67 -4.26 -8.73 -0.46
N PRO A 68 -3.48 -7.66 -0.55
CA PRO A 68 -3.74 -6.49 0.28
C PRO A 68 -4.98 -5.75 -0.18
N CYS A 69 -5.59 -5.00 0.73
CA CYS A 69 -6.69 -4.11 0.36
C CYS A 69 -6.17 -2.79 -0.23
N LEU A 70 -4.88 -2.53 -0.07
CA LEU A 70 -4.28 -1.29 -0.55
C LEU A 70 -2.77 -1.49 -0.63
N ILE A 71 -2.17 -0.92 -1.66
CA ILE A 71 -0.72 -0.84 -1.80
C ILE A 71 -0.35 0.64 -1.77
N VAL A 72 0.52 1.03 -0.84
CA VAL A 72 1.03 2.40 -0.73
C VAL A 72 2.50 2.37 -1.10
N LEU A 73 2.92 3.25 -1.99
CA LEU A 73 4.28 3.26 -2.50
C LEU A 73 4.89 4.65 -2.40
N ASP A 74 6.03 4.75 -1.75
CA ASP A 74 6.85 5.95 -1.85
C ASP A 74 7.33 6.06 -3.29
N TYR A 75 7.29 7.25 -3.85
CA TYR A 75 7.79 7.42 -5.21
C TYR A 75 9.28 7.15 -5.29
N ASN A 76 10.05 7.65 -4.32
CA ASN A 76 11.51 7.53 -4.35
C ASN A 76 11.98 6.40 -3.45
N MET A 77 12.27 5.27 -4.05
CA MET A 77 12.83 4.13 -3.34
C MET A 77 14.02 3.58 -4.12
N PRO A 78 14.97 2.94 -3.41
CA PRO A 78 16.06 2.26 -4.11
C PRO A 78 15.54 1.14 -5.00
N THR A 79 16.29 0.84 -6.01
CA THR A 79 16.13 -0.21 -7.02
C THR A 79 15.02 0.05 -8.02
N LEU A 80 13.79 0.27 -7.58
CA LEU A 80 12.68 0.68 -8.45
C LEU A 80 11.93 1.80 -7.77
N ASN A 81 11.62 2.86 -8.51
CA ASN A 81 10.78 3.93 -7.96
C ASN A 81 9.30 3.56 -8.10
N GLY A 82 8.43 4.42 -7.56
CA GLY A 82 7.00 4.15 -7.56
C GLY A 82 6.42 3.94 -8.94
N ALA A 83 6.85 4.75 -9.91
CA ALA A 83 6.35 4.60 -11.28
C ALA A 83 6.78 3.26 -11.89
N GLU A 84 8.02 2.86 -11.64
CA GLU A 84 8.52 1.58 -12.13
C GLU A 84 7.79 0.41 -11.51
N ILE A 85 7.46 0.51 -10.23
CA ILE A 85 6.68 -0.53 -9.57
C ILE A 85 5.28 -0.62 -10.18
N LEU A 86 4.64 0.51 -10.41
CA LEU A 86 3.32 0.51 -11.05
C LEU A 86 3.37 -0.15 -12.42
N GLN A 87 4.44 0.10 -13.17
CA GLN A 87 4.62 -0.48 -14.47
C GLN A 87 4.74 -2.01 -14.38
N GLU A 88 5.49 -2.50 -13.41
CA GLU A 88 5.60 -3.94 -13.19
C GLU A 88 4.26 -4.54 -12.77
N LEU A 89 3.48 -3.84 -11.95
CA LEU A 89 2.21 -4.35 -11.49
C LEU A 89 1.19 -4.48 -12.63
N LYS A 90 1.32 -3.68 -13.67
CA LYS A 90 0.44 -3.84 -14.83
C LYS A 90 0.61 -5.18 -15.52
N ARG A 91 1.73 -5.84 -15.30
CA ARG A 91 1.96 -7.17 -15.87
C ARG A 91 1.44 -8.29 -14.98
N LEU A 92 0.83 -7.94 -13.84
CA LEU A 92 0.29 -8.91 -12.90
C LEU A 92 -1.19 -8.61 -12.72
N PRO A 93 -2.05 -9.15 -13.62
CA PRO A 93 -3.47 -8.77 -13.64
C PRO A 93 -4.21 -8.98 -12.33
N ARG A 94 -3.73 -9.89 -11.47
CA ARG A 94 -4.41 -10.11 -10.19
C ARG A 94 -4.35 -8.89 -9.28
N PHE A 95 -3.48 -7.89 -9.58
CA PHE A 95 -3.43 -6.67 -8.79
C PHE A 95 -4.24 -5.53 -9.40
N ASP A 96 -4.91 -5.75 -10.54
CA ASP A 96 -5.63 -4.67 -11.21
C ASP A 96 -6.70 -4.05 -10.33
N GLN A 97 -7.36 -4.84 -9.50
CA GLN A 97 -8.42 -4.34 -8.64
C GLN A 97 -7.93 -3.84 -7.28
N VAL A 98 -6.67 -4.03 -6.98
CA VAL A 98 -6.11 -3.54 -5.71
C VAL A 98 -5.75 -2.07 -5.89
N PRO A 99 -6.29 -1.17 -5.09
CA PRO A 99 -5.94 0.25 -5.20
C PRO A 99 -4.48 0.49 -4.83
N LYS A 100 -3.84 1.40 -5.55
CA LYS A 100 -2.45 1.77 -5.33
C LYS A 100 -2.38 3.27 -5.16
N ILE A 101 -1.71 3.72 -4.11
CA ILE A 101 -1.51 5.13 -3.85
C ILE A 101 -0.02 5.39 -3.81
N ILE A 102 0.42 6.41 -4.53
CA ILE A 102 1.79 6.88 -4.43
C ILE A 102 1.81 8.03 -3.43
N TRP A 103 2.80 8.06 -2.54
CA TRP A 103 2.98 9.20 -1.67
C TRP A 103 4.43 9.65 -1.73
N SER A 104 4.65 10.95 -1.68
CA SER A 104 5.96 11.51 -1.99
C SER A 104 6.08 12.91 -1.41
N THR A 105 7.32 13.34 -1.13
CA THR A 105 7.55 14.73 -0.77
C THR A 105 7.51 15.65 -1.98
N SER A 106 7.60 15.10 -3.18
CA SER A 106 7.58 15.90 -4.41
C SER A 106 6.15 16.19 -4.86
N ASN A 107 5.86 17.46 -5.18
CA ASN A 107 4.57 17.79 -5.77
C ASN A 107 4.68 18.00 -7.28
N SER A 108 5.57 17.28 -7.93
CA SER A 108 5.76 17.35 -9.37
C SER A 108 4.51 16.90 -10.12
N ASP A 109 3.97 17.78 -10.95
CA ASP A 109 2.83 17.42 -11.78
C ASP A 109 3.18 16.32 -12.77
N THR A 110 4.42 16.28 -13.23
CA THR A 110 4.87 15.23 -14.13
C THR A 110 4.82 13.87 -13.44
N TYR A 111 5.34 13.77 -12.23
CA TYR A 111 5.30 12.51 -11.48
C TYR A 111 3.86 12.07 -11.25
N LYS A 112 3.02 13.02 -10.83
CA LYS A 112 1.62 12.72 -10.57
C LYS A 112 0.93 12.18 -11.82
N THR A 113 1.10 12.88 -12.95
CA THR A 113 0.48 12.48 -14.20
C THR A 113 0.93 11.08 -14.62
N VAL A 114 2.22 10.82 -14.56
CA VAL A 114 2.76 9.51 -14.94
C VAL A 114 2.19 8.41 -14.05
N CYS A 115 2.18 8.64 -12.74
CA CYS A 115 1.68 7.61 -11.82
C CYS A 115 0.20 7.32 -12.03
N LEU A 116 -0.61 8.35 -12.24
CA LEU A 116 -2.03 8.14 -12.50
C LEU A 116 -2.24 7.37 -13.80
N GLN A 117 -1.46 7.69 -14.83
CA GLN A 117 -1.54 6.97 -16.10
C GLN A 117 -1.14 5.51 -15.95
N LEU A 118 -0.24 5.23 -15.01
CA LEU A 118 0.22 3.86 -14.77
C LEU A 118 -0.67 3.10 -13.79
N GLY A 119 -1.80 3.67 -13.39
CA GLY A 119 -2.79 2.93 -12.63
C GLY A 119 -2.88 3.27 -11.15
N ALA A 120 -2.14 4.27 -10.69
CA ALA A 120 -2.32 4.72 -9.30
C ALA A 120 -3.69 5.37 -9.15
N CYS A 121 -4.34 5.10 -8.02
CA CYS A 121 -5.61 5.75 -7.71
C CYS A 121 -5.40 7.20 -7.32
N ASP A 122 -4.27 7.50 -6.70
CA ASP A 122 -3.96 8.87 -6.31
C ASP A 122 -2.46 9.01 -6.08
N TYR A 123 -2.04 10.26 -6.05
CA TYR A 123 -0.67 10.66 -5.76
C TYR A 123 -0.78 11.69 -4.63
N VAL A 124 -0.28 11.36 -3.46
CA VAL A 124 -0.47 12.15 -2.26
C VAL A 124 0.86 12.74 -1.82
N ILE A 125 0.85 14.02 -1.46
CA ILE A 125 2.05 14.68 -0.96
C ILE A 125 2.21 14.34 0.52
N LYS A 126 3.42 13.96 0.93
CA LYS A 126 3.70 13.63 2.33
C LYS A 126 3.49 14.86 3.19
N PRO A 127 2.62 14.78 4.20
CA PRO A 127 2.36 15.93 5.06
C PRO A 127 3.53 16.23 5.98
N SER A 128 3.61 17.48 6.45
CA SER A 128 4.71 17.90 7.31
C SER A 128 4.33 17.92 8.79
N ASN A 129 3.09 17.55 9.13
CA ASN A 129 2.68 17.53 10.54
C ASN A 129 1.75 16.35 10.79
N MET A 130 1.52 16.08 12.08
CA MET A 130 0.74 14.90 12.49
C MET A 130 -0.72 14.98 12.09
N GLN A 131 -1.30 16.17 12.13
CA GLN A 131 -2.70 16.31 11.72
C GLN A 131 -2.86 15.95 10.25
N GLY A 132 -2.00 16.47 9.40
CA GLY A 132 -2.04 16.13 7.98
C GLY A 132 -1.78 14.66 7.73
N LEU A 133 -0.85 14.07 8.48
CA LEU A 133 -0.55 12.65 8.35
C LEU A 133 -1.75 11.81 8.74
N THR A 134 -2.46 12.19 9.81
CA THR A 134 -3.66 11.47 10.22
C THR A 134 -4.73 11.54 9.16
N GLU A 135 -4.90 12.71 8.54
CA GLU A 135 -5.89 12.87 7.48
C GLU A 135 -5.55 12.02 6.25
N VAL A 136 -4.27 11.98 5.88
CA VAL A 136 -3.83 11.15 4.78
C VAL A 136 -4.05 9.67 5.10
N ALA A 137 -3.73 9.26 6.32
CA ALA A 137 -3.92 7.88 6.72
C ALA A 137 -5.40 7.48 6.68
N ARG A 138 -6.30 8.36 7.15
CA ARG A 138 -7.73 8.07 7.06
C ARG A 138 -8.17 7.94 5.60
N TYR A 139 -7.66 8.83 4.75
CA TYR A 139 -7.96 8.75 3.33
C TYR A 139 -7.50 7.42 2.74
N MET A 140 -6.26 7.01 3.06
CA MET A 140 -5.73 5.74 2.58
C MET A 140 -6.59 4.57 3.06
N LEU A 141 -6.96 4.57 4.34
CA LEU A 141 -7.77 3.48 4.87
C LEU A 141 -9.16 3.42 4.25
N SER A 142 -9.64 4.54 3.72
CA SER A 142 -10.95 4.53 3.08
C SER A 142 -11.00 3.61 1.87
N PHE A 143 -9.87 3.32 1.24
CA PHE A 143 -9.83 2.40 0.13
C PHE A 143 -10.02 0.95 0.58
N CYS A 144 -9.79 0.68 1.85
CA CYS A 144 -9.98 -0.66 2.41
C CYS A 144 -11.33 -0.83 3.08
N SER A 145 -12.07 0.24 3.28
CA SER A 145 -13.34 0.16 4.00
C SER A 145 -14.52 -0.12 3.10
N VAL A 146 -14.28 -0.17 1.81
CA VAL A 146 -15.37 -0.41 0.86
C VAL A 146 -15.88 -1.81 1.07
N SER A 147 -17.17 -1.92 1.27
CA SER A 147 -17.80 -3.19 1.45
C SER A 147 -17.81 -3.98 0.17
N ARG A 148 -17.58 -5.23 0.26
CA ARG A 148 -17.60 -6.11 -0.91
C ARG A 148 -18.74 -7.03 -0.89
#